data_deb479eef7b98302434cdff598c0773c
#
_entry.id   deb479eef7b98302434cdff598c0773c
#
_cell.length_a   1.000
_cell.length_b   1.000
_cell.length_c   1.000
_cell.angle_alpha   90.00
_cell.angle_beta   90.00
_cell.angle_gamma   90.00
#
_symmetry.space_group_name_H-M   'P 1'
#
loop_
_entity.id
_entity.type
_entity.pdbx_description
1 polymer ?
#
loop_
_entity_poly.entity_id
_entity_poly.type
_entity_poly.pdbx_seq_one_letter_code
_entity_poly.pdbx_strand_id
1 'polypeptide(L)'
;MKKFNLFLVFCLTIPIVNAQIAYKMTLLSNWNNPNLNKVDSINIWNDLAGYYDSLTHKEYIIAGSTDSIYFFDITIPTQIKLLDVEYGSVKNVINRDYEIYQHYVYCVADQNRSLMQIFDLKYLPDSVHKVYEDSSLAINTHSIFIEANSKRLYMCSNKYANWINGNSNESAMDIISLENPEKPVFMAKLMVPNRANGEAAFRWVHEGYFRNDTAYLSCGNSGLYVYDLRDLNNQQIIGSIVNYPGSGYNHSSWLNKNGKYIMFTDENMNLPVKIFDISIIQAPRLESTFISNTWATPHNAYWYGDFAVVSHYQDGVFLWNIADTKKPFLAAYYDTYPQNAVNDYNKNFAGCWGVWPFLPSGNIIASDRTNGIFVLKADSGLLNNTEIKQNISANIYPNPSNEEINIAIETNYNDAFKIQILNIQGQTVKEFTPTFKSNYLYKENITDLKSGLYIIEIIGSKNILKQKFWKQ
;
A
#
# COMPACT_ATOMS: atom_id res chain seq x y z
N MET A 1 13.36 49.50 64.81
CA MET A 1 13.52 49.40 63.36
C MET A 1 13.62 47.90 62.98
N LYS A 2 12.52 47.29 62.48
CA LYS A 2 12.49 45.90 62.04
C LYS A 2 12.82 45.89 60.54
N LYS A 3 13.90 45.20 60.16
CA LYS A 3 14.27 45.02 58.76
C LYS A 3 13.40 43.92 58.16
N PHE A 4 12.60 44.26 57.13
CA PHE A 4 11.86 43.32 56.29
C PHE A 4 12.79 42.83 55.21
N ASN A 5 13.11 41.52 55.21
CA ASN A 5 13.81 40.89 54.12
C ASN A 5 12.76 40.42 53.09
N LEU A 6 12.76 41.04 51.91
CA LEU A 6 11.96 40.65 50.78
C LEU A 6 12.67 39.50 50.07
N PHE A 7 12.10 38.28 50.15
CA PHE A 7 12.56 37.12 49.37
C PHE A 7 11.87 37.17 48.02
N LEU A 8 12.63 37.49 46.98
CA LEU A 8 12.16 37.40 45.58
C LEU A 8 12.23 35.94 45.14
N VAL A 9 11.10 35.25 45.05
CA VAL A 9 11.02 33.92 44.47
C VAL A 9 11.00 34.09 42.94
N PHE A 10 12.07 33.76 42.27
CA PHE A 10 12.15 33.65 40.84
C PHE A 10 11.46 32.31 40.43
N CYS A 11 10.19 32.35 39.99
CA CYS A 11 9.60 31.23 39.28
C CYS A 11 10.24 31.11 37.91
N LEU A 12 11.21 30.19 37.78
CA LEU A 12 11.67 29.70 36.46
C LEU A 12 10.50 28.93 35.84
N THR A 13 9.78 29.57 34.93
CA THR A 13 8.91 28.85 34.00
C THR A 13 9.83 28.13 33.02
N ILE A 14 10.05 26.84 33.25
CA ILE A 14 10.65 25.96 32.24
C ILE A 14 9.63 25.90 31.09
N PRO A 15 9.97 26.37 29.88
CA PRO A 15 9.10 26.14 28.74
C PRO A 15 8.93 24.62 28.57
N ILE A 16 7.71 24.12 28.72
CA ILE A 16 7.39 22.76 28.28
C ILE A 16 7.55 22.79 26.78
N VAL A 17 8.67 22.29 26.28
CA VAL A 17 8.85 22.02 24.85
C VAL A 17 7.93 20.85 24.54
N ASN A 18 6.72 21.14 24.09
CA ASN A 18 5.89 20.12 23.49
C ASN A 18 6.62 19.61 22.27
N ALA A 19 6.91 18.31 22.22
CA ALA A 19 7.41 17.68 21.00
C ALA A 19 6.44 18.02 19.85
N GLN A 20 6.99 18.39 18.71
CA GLN A 20 6.19 18.69 17.53
C GLN A 20 5.55 17.39 17.08
N ILE A 21 4.22 17.24 17.24
CA ILE A 21 3.48 16.02 16.90
C ILE A 21 3.26 15.88 15.38
N ALA A 22 3.52 16.92 14.59
CA ALA A 22 3.32 16.90 13.15
C ALA A 22 4.28 17.85 12.42
N TYR A 23 4.66 17.47 11.22
CA TYR A 23 5.39 18.30 10.26
C TYR A 23 4.79 18.13 8.88
N LYS A 24 4.26 19.21 8.28
CA LYS A 24 3.64 19.20 6.95
C LYS A 24 2.59 18.09 6.74
N MET A 25 1.97 17.64 7.82
CA MET A 25 0.87 16.70 7.80
C MET A 25 -0.18 17.12 8.83
N THR A 26 -1.45 17.13 8.43
CA THR A 26 -2.58 17.60 9.23
C THR A 26 -3.48 16.43 9.59
N LEU A 27 -3.90 16.35 10.84
CA LEU A 27 -4.99 15.49 11.27
C LEU A 27 -6.31 16.06 10.76
N LEU A 28 -7.02 15.31 9.93
CA LEU A 28 -8.38 15.66 9.51
C LEU A 28 -9.42 15.16 10.50
N SER A 29 -9.28 13.91 10.92
CA SER A 29 -10.11 13.34 11.98
C SER A 29 -9.45 12.12 12.62
N ASN A 30 -9.88 11.80 13.85
CA ASN A 30 -9.51 10.59 14.58
C ASN A 30 -10.77 9.98 15.19
N TRP A 31 -10.89 8.66 15.11
CA TRP A 31 -11.93 7.89 15.76
C TRP A 31 -11.31 6.84 16.68
N ASN A 32 -11.72 6.83 17.93
CA ASN A 32 -11.30 5.84 18.92
C ASN A 32 -12.43 5.53 19.90
N ASN A 33 -12.46 4.30 20.36
CA ASN A 33 -13.32 3.88 21.46
C ASN A 33 -12.47 3.15 22.53
N PRO A 34 -12.06 3.85 23.58
CA PRO A 34 -11.18 3.27 24.62
C PRO A 34 -11.86 2.19 25.48
N ASN A 35 -13.18 2.00 25.34
CA ASN A 35 -13.94 0.96 26.05
C ASN A 35 -13.95 -0.38 25.32
N LEU A 36 -13.34 -0.47 24.14
CA LEU A 36 -13.17 -1.74 23.44
C LEU A 36 -12.24 -2.68 24.22
N ASN A 37 -12.40 -3.97 23.93
CA ASN A 37 -11.56 -4.99 24.54
C ASN A 37 -10.08 -4.74 24.22
N LYS A 38 -9.25 -4.77 25.25
CA LYS A 38 -7.83 -4.48 25.20
C LYS A 38 -7.03 -5.72 25.55
N VAL A 39 -6.13 -6.11 24.65
CA VAL A 39 -5.17 -7.16 24.90
C VAL A 39 -3.81 -6.53 25.22
N ASP A 40 -3.07 -7.09 26.18
CA ASP A 40 -1.72 -6.64 26.58
C ASP A 40 -1.62 -5.14 26.93
N SER A 41 -2.64 -4.57 27.54
CA SER A 41 -2.72 -3.17 27.99
C SER A 41 -2.64 -2.09 26.88
N ILE A 42 -2.17 -2.40 25.68
CA ILE A 42 -1.97 -1.44 24.57
C ILE A 42 -2.80 -1.78 23.32
N ASN A 43 -3.07 -3.06 23.06
CA ASN A 43 -3.67 -3.51 21.81
C ASN A 43 -5.20 -3.43 21.86
N ILE A 44 -5.77 -2.45 21.16
CA ILE A 44 -7.19 -2.32 20.85
C ILE A 44 -7.39 -2.54 19.35
N TRP A 45 -6.60 -1.84 18.54
CA TRP A 45 -6.68 -1.83 17.09
C TRP A 45 -5.54 -2.63 16.47
N ASN A 46 -5.76 -3.09 15.26
CA ASN A 46 -4.75 -3.75 14.42
C ASN A 46 -4.73 -3.13 13.03
N ASP A 47 -4.70 -3.91 11.95
CA ASP A 47 -4.53 -3.36 10.62
C ASP A 47 -5.81 -2.72 10.05
N LEU A 48 -5.67 -2.08 8.89
CA LEU A 48 -6.73 -1.44 8.14
C LEU A 48 -6.50 -1.51 6.62
N ALA A 49 -7.60 -1.39 5.88
CA ALA A 49 -7.59 -1.17 4.44
C ALA A 49 -8.49 0.01 4.06
N GLY A 50 -8.14 0.71 2.99
CA GLY A 50 -8.98 1.72 2.37
C GLY A 50 -9.78 1.14 1.20
N TYR A 51 -11.06 1.47 1.11
CA TYR A 51 -11.92 1.12 0.00
C TYR A 51 -12.48 2.38 -0.67
N TYR A 52 -12.39 2.42 -1.99
CA TYR A 52 -13.03 3.44 -2.81
C TYR A 52 -14.11 2.81 -3.68
N ASP A 53 -15.36 3.23 -3.47
CA ASP A 53 -16.45 2.88 -4.35
C ASP A 53 -16.47 3.82 -5.56
N SER A 54 -16.05 3.32 -6.71
CA SER A 54 -15.99 4.08 -7.95
C SER A 54 -17.35 4.46 -8.54
N LEU A 55 -18.44 3.80 -8.12
CA LEU A 55 -19.79 4.10 -8.56
C LEU A 55 -20.40 5.29 -7.82
N THR A 56 -20.17 5.36 -6.50
CA THR A 56 -20.72 6.41 -5.64
C THR A 56 -19.69 7.51 -5.33
N HIS A 57 -18.41 7.32 -5.71
CA HIS A 57 -17.28 8.19 -5.39
C HIS A 57 -17.07 8.39 -3.89
N LYS A 58 -17.39 7.38 -3.08
CA LYS A 58 -17.22 7.39 -1.64
C LYS A 58 -15.96 6.64 -1.21
N GLU A 59 -15.38 7.11 -0.11
CA GLU A 59 -14.21 6.51 0.50
C GLU A 59 -14.54 5.94 1.88
N TYR A 60 -14.01 4.74 2.14
CA TYR A 60 -14.30 3.99 3.36
C TYR A 60 -13.01 3.46 3.97
N ILE A 61 -13.05 3.23 5.30
CA ILE A 61 -12.03 2.49 6.05
C ILE A 61 -12.65 1.19 6.54
N ILE A 62 -11.94 0.10 6.36
CA ILE A 62 -12.15 -1.16 7.05
C ILE A 62 -11.01 -1.31 8.04
N ALA A 63 -11.29 -1.41 9.34
CA ALA A 63 -10.27 -1.49 10.38
C ALA A 63 -10.62 -2.55 11.41
N GLY A 64 -9.61 -3.24 11.92
CA GLY A 64 -9.78 -4.27 12.91
C GLY A 64 -9.56 -3.80 14.34
N SER A 65 -10.35 -4.37 15.24
CA SER A 65 -10.04 -4.40 16.66
C SER A 65 -9.68 -5.83 17.09
N THR A 66 -9.37 -6.00 18.36
CA THR A 66 -9.10 -7.32 18.94
C THR A 66 -10.27 -8.31 18.77
N ASP A 67 -11.52 -7.83 18.69
CA ASP A 67 -12.71 -8.67 18.65
C ASP A 67 -13.56 -8.50 17.39
N SER A 68 -13.42 -7.39 16.65
CA SER A 68 -14.37 -6.99 15.61
C SER A 68 -13.68 -6.28 14.44
N ILE A 69 -14.43 -6.17 13.36
CA ILE A 69 -14.09 -5.46 12.13
C ILE A 69 -15.06 -4.28 12.01
N TYR A 70 -14.54 -3.09 11.77
CA TYR A 70 -15.29 -1.83 11.75
C TYR A 70 -15.28 -1.25 10.34
N PHE A 71 -16.41 -0.71 9.91
CA PHE A 71 -16.59 -0.09 8.61
C PHE A 71 -16.95 1.37 8.78
N PHE A 72 -16.14 2.28 8.22
CA PHE A 72 -16.31 3.72 8.38
C PHE A 72 -16.46 4.41 7.03
N ASP A 73 -17.37 5.40 6.95
CA ASP A 73 -17.41 6.37 5.85
C ASP A 73 -16.50 7.56 6.18
N ILE A 74 -15.57 7.86 5.29
CA ILE A 74 -14.66 9.00 5.37
C ILE A 74 -14.75 9.89 4.14
N THR A 75 -15.83 9.80 3.38
CA THR A 75 -16.10 10.67 2.21
C THR A 75 -16.03 12.15 2.60
N ILE A 76 -16.42 12.48 3.83
CA ILE A 76 -16.12 13.75 4.49
C ILE A 76 -14.98 13.50 5.48
N PRO A 77 -13.71 13.69 5.10
CA PRO A 77 -12.57 13.18 5.86
C PRO A 77 -12.38 13.83 7.25
N THR A 78 -13.06 14.96 7.51
CA THR A 78 -13.11 15.62 8.82
C THR A 78 -14.17 15.05 9.75
N GLN A 79 -14.96 14.05 9.31
CA GLN A 79 -16.08 13.46 10.03
C GLN A 79 -16.13 11.94 9.80
N ILE A 80 -15.26 11.19 10.47
CA ILE A 80 -15.31 9.72 10.42
C ILE A 80 -16.67 9.27 10.97
N LYS A 81 -17.43 8.56 10.14
CA LYS A 81 -18.72 8.00 10.51
C LYS A 81 -18.66 6.49 10.58
N LEU A 82 -18.90 5.91 11.76
CA LEU A 82 -19.08 4.47 11.90
C LEU A 82 -20.37 4.05 11.19
N LEU A 83 -20.29 3.07 10.30
CA LEU A 83 -21.41 2.53 9.55
C LEU A 83 -21.87 1.19 10.10
N ASP A 84 -20.92 0.25 10.27
CA ASP A 84 -21.21 -1.12 10.68
C ASP A 84 -20.07 -1.71 11.50
N VAL A 85 -20.39 -2.78 12.24
CA VAL A 85 -19.43 -3.52 13.07
C VAL A 85 -19.75 -5.01 12.96
N GLU A 86 -18.82 -5.77 12.43
CA GLU A 86 -18.92 -7.22 12.30
C GLU A 86 -17.98 -7.93 13.29
N TYR A 87 -18.44 -9.05 13.85
CA TYR A 87 -17.57 -9.83 14.72
C TYR A 87 -16.51 -10.58 13.92
N GLY A 88 -15.25 -10.50 14.37
CA GLY A 88 -14.23 -11.42 13.92
C GLY A 88 -14.60 -12.88 14.28
N SER A 89 -14.09 -13.83 13.52
CA SER A 89 -14.33 -15.27 13.78
C SER A 89 -13.89 -15.71 15.18
N VAL A 90 -12.96 -14.96 15.78
CA VAL A 90 -12.50 -15.13 17.17
C VAL A 90 -12.22 -13.77 17.83
N LYS A 91 -12.20 -13.78 19.18
CA LYS A 91 -11.88 -12.64 20.03
C LYS A 91 -10.44 -12.68 20.53
N ASN A 92 -9.98 -11.58 21.12
CA ASN A 92 -8.64 -11.40 21.67
C ASN A 92 -7.51 -11.62 20.67
N VAL A 93 -7.70 -11.12 19.45
CA VAL A 93 -6.75 -11.19 18.36
C VAL A 93 -6.02 -9.86 18.23
N ILE A 94 -4.69 -9.87 18.27
CA ILE A 94 -3.88 -8.65 18.12
C ILE A 94 -3.41 -8.40 16.69
N ASN A 95 -3.39 -9.44 15.83
CA ASN A 95 -2.99 -9.32 14.43
C ASN A 95 -4.14 -9.76 13.53
N ARG A 96 -4.65 -8.83 12.74
CA ARG A 96 -5.56 -9.06 11.61
C ARG A 96 -4.97 -8.41 10.39
N ASP A 97 -5.34 -8.94 9.22
CA ASP A 97 -4.94 -8.37 7.95
C ASP A 97 -6.12 -8.32 6.97
N TYR A 98 -6.10 -7.35 6.06
CA TYR A 98 -7.23 -6.99 5.20
C TYR A 98 -6.76 -6.69 3.79
N GLU A 99 -7.46 -7.30 2.81
CA GLU A 99 -7.27 -7.00 1.39
C GLU A 99 -8.59 -6.74 0.69
N ILE A 100 -8.59 -5.81 -0.26
CA ILE A 100 -9.76 -5.46 -1.05
C ILE A 100 -9.64 -6.05 -2.45
N TYR A 101 -10.68 -6.75 -2.89
CA TYR A 101 -10.81 -7.19 -4.27
C TYR A 101 -12.21 -6.91 -4.80
N GLN A 102 -12.32 -6.07 -5.83
CA GLN A 102 -13.58 -5.55 -6.33
C GLN A 102 -14.36 -4.80 -5.20
N HIS A 103 -15.53 -5.31 -4.81
CA HIS A 103 -16.33 -4.79 -3.71
C HIS A 103 -16.34 -5.75 -2.50
N TYR A 104 -15.33 -6.58 -2.37
CA TYR A 104 -15.19 -7.50 -1.24
C TYR A 104 -13.96 -7.15 -0.41
N VAL A 105 -14.09 -7.25 0.91
CA VAL A 105 -12.95 -7.27 1.82
C VAL A 105 -12.73 -8.67 2.35
N TYR A 106 -11.49 -9.13 2.26
CA TYR A 106 -11.00 -10.38 2.83
C TYR A 106 -10.32 -10.06 4.15
N CYS A 107 -10.66 -10.82 5.18
CA CYS A 107 -10.18 -10.61 6.54
C CYS A 107 -9.58 -11.90 7.07
N VAL A 108 -8.36 -11.85 7.59
CA VAL A 108 -7.68 -12.98 8.25
C VAL A 108 -7.14 -12.57 9.61
N ALA A 109 -6.70 -13.55 10.39
CA ALA A 109 -5.95 -13.34 11.63
C ALA A 109 -5.07 -14.56 11.94
N ASP A 110 -4.02 -14.35 12.73
CA ASP A 110 -2.99 -15.37 13.00
C ASP A 110 -3.05 -16.00 14.38
N GLN A 111 -4.07 -15.67 15.15
CA GLN A 111 -4.22 -16.14 16.54
C GLN A 111 -5.48 -16.97 16.71
N ASN A 112 -5.40 -17.94 17.59
CA ASN A 112 -6.49 -18.88 17.89
C ASN A 112 -6.98 -19.61 16.62
N ARG A 113 -8.25 -19.98 16.56
CA ARG A 113 -8.88 -20.56 15.37
C ARG A 113 -9.61 -19.47 14.58
N SER A 114 -8.85 -18.60 13.92
CA SER A 114 -9.33 -17.42 13.21
C SER A 114 -9.54 -17.72 11.73
N LEU A 115 -10.77 -18.04 11.37
CA LEU A 115 -11.14 -18.34 10.00
C LEU A 115 -11.07 -17.09 9.11
N MET A 116 -10.77 -17.27 7.82
CA MET A 116 -10.93 -16.21 6.85
C MET A 116 -12.41 -15.83 6.71
N GLN A 117 -12.69 -14.54 6.70
CA GLN A 117 -14.02 -13.98 6.47
C GLN A 117 -13.98 -13.10 5.21
N ILE A 118 -15.07 -13.11 4.42
CA ILE A 118 -15.24 -12.20 3.29
C ILE A 118 -16.55 -11.45 3.47
N PHE A 119 -16.48 -10.11 3.33
CA PHE A 119 -17.64 -9.25 3.42
C PHE A 119 -17.87 -8.52 2.10
N ASP A 120 -19.13 -8.48 1.64
CA ASP A 120 -19.59 -7.74 0.46
C ASP A 120 -19.86 -6.28 0.86
N LEU A 121 -19.11 -5.36 0.29
CA LEU A 121 -19.14 -3.91 0.55
C LEU A 121 -20.11 -3.14 -0.36
N LYS A 122 -20.75 -3.81 -1.33
CA LYS A 122 -21.64 -3.12 -2.31
C LYS A 122 -22.88 -2.50 -1.68
N TYR A 123 -23.21 -2.89 -0.46
CA TYR A 123 -24.36 -2.35 0.29
C TYR A 123 -24.02 -1.13 1.13
N LEU A 124 -22.76 -0.72 1.13
CA LEU A 124 -22.35 0.51 1.81
C LEU A 124 -23.03 1.73 1.16
N PRO A 125 -23.47 2.74 1.95
CA PRO A 125 -23.17 2.92 3.37
C PRO A 125 -24.17 2.29 4.36
N ASP A 126 -25.14 1.51 3.89
CA ASP A 126 -26.25 1.06 4.72
C ASP A 126 -25.90 -0.17 5.58
N SER A 127 -25.12 -1.11 5.03
CA SER A 127 -24.68 -2.34 5.71
C SER A 127 -23.53 -3.02 4.98
N VAL A 128 -22.94 -4.05 5.60
CA VAL A 128 -22.07 -5.03 4.95
C VAL A 128 -22.64 -6.42 5.12
N HIS A 129 -22.31 -7.33 4.20
CA HIS A 129 -22.84 -8.69 4.27
C HIS A 129 -21.72 -9.71 4.27
N LYS A 130 -21.60 -10.51 5.32
CA LYS A 130 -20.67 -11.62 5.36
C LYS A 130 -21.09 -12.72 4.38
N VAL A 131 -20.29 -12.98 3.36
CA VAL A 131 -20.56 -13.95 2.29
C VAL A 131 -19.73 -15.22 2.42
N TYR A 132 -18.66 -15.20 3.23
CA TYR A 132 -17.80 -16.36 3.46
C TYR A 132 -17.24 -16.37 4.88
N GLU A 133 -17.23 -17.54 5.52
CA GLU A 133 -16.48 -17.86 6.73
C GLU A 133 -16.31 -19.39 6.79
N ASP A 134 -15.10 -19.88 6.57
CA ASP A 134 -14.86 -21.31 6.49
C ASP A 134 -13.43 -21.69 6.89
N SER A 135 -13.25 -22.95 7.32
CA SER A 135 -11.96 -23.51 7.74
C SER A 135 -11.29 -24.40 6.68
N SER A 136 -11.85 -24.50 5.49
CA SER A 136 -11.36 -25.39 4.44
C SER A 136 -10.00 -24.99 3.89
N LEU A 137 -9.73 -23.67 3.83
CA LEU A 137 -8.44 -23.13 3.37
C LEU A 137 -7.41 -23.07 4.47
N ALA A 138 -7.74 -22.46 5.61
CA ALA A 138 -6.87 -22.37 6.79
C ALA A 138 -7.71 -22.08 8.04
N ILE A 139 -7.15 -22.38 9.22
CA ILE A 139 -7.73 -21.98 10.50
C ILE A 139 -7.00 -20.80 11.13
N ASN A 140 -5.98 -20.29 10.45
CA ASN A 140 -5.14 -19.19 10.92
C ASN A 140 -4.21 -18.79 9.78
N THR A 141 -4.15 -17.48 9.49
CA THR A 141 -3.35 -16.89 8.43
C THR A 141 -2.79 -15.58 8.93
N HIS A 142 -1.49 -15.34 8.75
CA HIS A 142 -0.86 -14.13 9.27
C HIS A 142 -1.17 -12.91 8.41
N SER A 143 -0.89 -12.97 7.11
CA SER A 143 -1.15 -11.88 6.16
C SER A 143 -1.66 -12.40 4.83
N ILE A 144 -2.29 -11.51 4.06
CA ILE A 144 -2.82 -11.81 2.73
C ILE A 144 -2.43 -10.72 1.75
N PHE A 145 -2.37 -11.09 0.47
CA PHE A 145 -2.24 -10.14 -0.64
C PHE A 145 -3.07 -10.60 -1.82
N ILE A 146 -3.73 -9.68 -2.53
CA ILE A 146 -4.53 -10.00 -3.72
C ILE A 146 -3.91 -9.36 -4.95
N GLU A 147 -3.49 -10.20 -5.88
CA GLU A 147 -3.12 -9.76 -7.22
C GLU A 147 -4.35 -9.79 -8.12
N ALA A 148 -4.96 -8.63 -8.33
CA ALA A 148 -6.23 -8.52 -9.05
C ALA A 148 -6.16 -9.02 -10.50
N ASN A 149 -5.03 -8.84 -11.19
CA ASN A 149 -4.87 -9.24 -12.59
C ASN A 149 -4.89 -10.75 -12.77
N SER A 150 -4.23 -11.49 -11.90
CA SER A 150 -4.21 -12.95 -11.91
C SER A 150 -5.38 -13.56 -11.17
N LYS A 151 -6.20 -12.75 -10.49
CA LYS A 151 -7.30 -13.17 -9.60
C LYS A 151 -6.83 -14.18 -8.57
N ARG A 152 -5.67 -13.92 -7.96
CA ARG A 152 -5.06 -14.78 -6.95
C ARG A 152 -5.00 -14.06 -5.61
N LEU A 153 -5.41 -14.79 -4.58
CA LEU A 153 -5.17 -14.46 -3.19
C LEU A 153 -3.99 -15.30 -2.70
N TYR A 154 -3.02 -14.65 -2.11
CA TYR A 154 -1.87 -15.28 -1.46
C TYR A 154 -2.06 -15.18 0.04
N MET A 155 -2.08 -16.34 0.72
CA MET A 155 -2.27 -16.44 2.16
C MET A 155 -0.95 -16.85 2.78
N CYS A 156 -0.36 -15.99 3.61
CA CYS A 156 0.97 -16.17 4.18
C CYS A 156 0.91 -16.77 5.59
N SER A 157 1.81 -17.70 5.90
CA SER A 157 1.94 -18.34 7.20
C SER A 157 0.66 -19.02 7.69
N ASN A 158 0.18 -19.98 6.90
CA ASN A 158 -1.09 -20.66 7.17
C ASN A 158 -0.94 -21.83 8.16
N LYS A 159 -1.98 -22.03 8.98
CA LYS A 159 -2.18 -23.24 9.81
C LYS A 159 -3.51 -23.90 9.44
N TYR A 160 -3.56 -25.24 9.54
CA TYR A 160 -4.72 -26.03 9.16
C TYR A 160 -5.34 -26.77 10.35
N ALA A 161 -6.63 -27.15 10.21
CA ALA A 161 -7.43 -27.75 11.27
C ALA A 161 -6.91 -29.08 11.82
N ASN A 162 -6.11 -29.83 11.06
CA ASN A 162 -5.58 -31.13 11.44
C ASN A 162 -4.29 -31.04 12.26
N TRP A 163 -4.18 -30.05 13.11
CA TRP A 163 -3.09 -29.91 14.07
C TRP A 163 -3.21 -31.01 15.18
N ILE A 164 -2.78 -32.22 14.86
CA ILE A 164 -2.83 -33.36 15.76
C ILE A 164 -1.40 -33.67 16.21
N ASN A 165 -1.16 -33.72 17.53
CA ASN A 165 0.06 -34.21 18.18
C ASN A 165 1.37 -33.44 17.90
N GLY A 166 1.33 -32.09 17.80
CA GLY A 166 2.55 -31.31 17.74
C GLY A 166 3.26 -31.31 16.36
N ASN A 167 2.73 -32.02 15.37
CA ASN A 167 3.15 -31.88 13.99
C ASN A 167 2.39 -30.68 13.37
N SER A 168 3.11 -29.60 13.14
CA SER A 168 2.58 -28.41 12.53
C SER A 168 2.13 -28.70 11.09
N ASN A 169 0.82 -28.78 10.89
CA ASN A 169 0.27 -28.76 9.56
C ASN A 169 0.22 -27.28 9.11
N GLU A 170 1.37 -26.77 8.69
CA GLU A 170 1.60 -25.37 8.33
C GLU A 170 1.99 -25.27 6.85
N SER A 171 1.76 -24.12 6.27
CA SER A 171 2.29 -23.74 4.97
C SER A 171 2.94 -22.36 5.06
N ALA A 172 4.09 -22.21 4.42
CA ALA A 172 4.73 -20.91 4.34
C ALA A 172 3.84 -19.90 3.59
N MET A 173 3.16 -20.34 2.52
CA MET A 173 2.19 -19.55 1.78
C MET A 173 1.31 -20.47 0.91
N ASP A 174 0.04 -20.15 0.80
CA ASP A 174 -0.90 -20.79 -0.10
C ASP A 174 -1.36 -19.81 -1.20
N ILE A 175 -1.64 -20.37 -2.37
CA ILE A 175 -2.13 -19.66 -3.54
C ILE A 175 -3.57 -20.10 -3.78
N ILE A 176 -4.48 -19.14 -3.84
CA ILE A 176 -5.93 -19.34 -3.87
C ILE A 176 -6.49 -18.64 -5.11
N SER A 177 -7.39 -19.31 -5.84
CA SER A 177 -8.12 -18.71 -6.95
C SER A 177 -9.29 -17.87 -6.45
N LEU A 178 -9.42 -16.66 -7.00
CA LEU A 178 -10.56 -15.75 -6.83
C LEU A 178 -11.37 -15.60 -8.14
N GLU A 179 -11.41 -16.62 -8.99
CA GLU A 179 -12.33 -16.60 -10.15
C GLU A 179 -13.79 -16.39 -9.73
N ASN A 180 -14.16 -16.92 -8.57
CA ASN A 180 -15.35 -16.51 -7.84
C ASN A 180 -14.94 -15.89 -6.51
N PRO A 181 -15.09 -14.55 -6.33
CA PRO A 181 -14.67 -13.86 -5.11
C PRO A 181 -15.29 -14.38 -3.81
N GLU A 182 -16.54 -14.90 -3.87
CA GLU A 182 -17.25 -15.44 -2.70
C GLU A 182 -16.92 -16.91 -2.42
N LYS A 183 -16.20 -17.58 -3.34
CA LYS A 183 -15.86 -19.01 -3.23
C LYS A 183 -14.41 -19.24 -3.59
N PRO A 184 -13.49 -18.80 -2.74
CA PRO A 184 -12.05 -18.98 -2.98
C PRO A 184 -11.70 -20.46 -3.03
N VAL A 185 -10.82 -20.85 -3.96
CA VAL A 185 -10.44 -22.25 -4.20
C VAL A 185 -8.93 -22.40 -4.13
N PHE A 186 -8.47 -23.37 -3.34
CA PHE A 186 -7.05 -23.70 -3.24
C PHE A 186 -6.46 -24.10 -4.61
N MET A 187 -5.29 -23.56 -4.96
CA MET A 187 -4.55 -23.88 -6.17
C MET A 187 -3.24 -24.60 -5.88
N ALA A 188 -2.38 -24.03 -5.04
CA ALA A 188 -1.05 -24.57 -4.76
C ALA A 188 -0.50 -24.08 -3.42
N LYS A 189 0.48 -24.82 -2.87
CA LYS A 189 1.38 -24.33 -1.80
C LYS A 189 2.66 -23.78 -2.40
N LEU A 190 3.27 -22.84 -1.71
CA LEU A 190 4.62 -22.39 -2.05
C LEU A 190 5.62 -23.55 -1.86
N MET A 191 6.42 -23.80 -2.88
CA MET A 191 7.50 -24.78 -2.83
C MET A 191 8.75 -24.14 -2.22
N VAL A 192 9.01 -24.45 -0.94
CA VAL A 192 10.21 -23.95 -0.24
C VAL A 192 11.36 -24.94 -0.43
N PRO A 193 12.49 -24.53 -1.04
CA PRO A 193 13.62 -25.43 -1.25
C PRO A 193 14.39 -25.67 0.05
N ASN A 194 15.11 -26.76 0.10
CA ASN A 194 16.07 -27.04 1.16
C ASN A 194 17.43 -26.38 0.87
N ARG A 195 18.09 -25.91 1.92
CA ARG A 195 19.50 -25.51 1.91
C ARG A 195 20.40 -26.73 1.79
N ALA A 196 21.69 -26.50 1.56
CA ALA A 196 22.68 -27.57 1.48
C ALA A 196 22.78 -28.47 2.74
N ASN A 197 22.39 -27.94 3.90
CA ASN A 197 22.32 -28.68 5.16
C ASN A 197 21.03 -29.50 5.34
N GLY A 198 20.13 -29.50 4.35
CA GLY A 198 18.85 -30.21 4.37
C GLY A 198 17.70 -29.46 5.04
N GLU A 199 17.93 -28.29 5.65
CA GLU A 199 16.89 -27.48 6.24
C GLU A 199 16.18 -26.62 5.19
N ALA A 200 14.89 -26.32 5.39
CA ALA A 200 14.16 -25.39 4.53
C ALA A 200 14.82 -24.01 4.50
N ALA A 201 14.82 -23.35 3.33
CA ALA A 201 15.39 -22.02 3.16
C ALA A 201 14.73 -20.99 4.09
N PHE A 202 13.43 -21.14 4.33
CA PHE A 202 12.63 -20.43 5.33
C PHE A 202 11.44 -21.32 5.72
N ARG A 203 10.78 -21.00 6.82
CA ARG A 203 9.62 -21.79 7.30
C ARG A 203 8.29 -21.08 7.05
N TRP A 204 8.30 -19.75 7.02
CA TRP A 204 7.12 -18.93 6.85
C TRP A 204 7.42 -17.73 5.96
N VAL A 205 6.38 -17.20 5.36
CA VAL A 205 6.35 -15.89 4.72
C VAL A 205 5.58 -14.97 5.65
N HIS A 206 6.21 -13.91 6.13
CA HIS A 206 5.56 -12.95 6.99
C HIS A 206 4.55 -12.13 6.19
N GLU A 207 5.02 -11.51 5.11
CA GLU A 207 4.22 -10.74 4.19
C GLU A 207 4.77 -10.89 2.76
N GLY A 208 3.91 -10.75 1.74
CA GLY A 208 4.31 -10.86 0.35
C GLY A 208 3.76 -9.71 -0.48
N TYR A 209 4.58 -9.19 -1.40
CA TYR A 209 4.15 -8.31 -2.47
C TYR A 209 4.18 -9.06 -3.80
N PHE A 210 3.12 -8.92 -4.61
CA PHE A 210 2.98 -9.69 -5.85
C PHE A 210 2.69 -8.78 -7.02
N ARG A 211 3.34 -9.06 -8.14
CA ARG A 211 3.13 -8.34 -9.41
C ARG A 211 3.48 -9.22 -10.60
N ASN A 212 2.53 -9.42 -11.51
CA ASN A 212 2.69 -10.19 -12.75
C ASN A 212 3.27 -11.60 -12.48
N ASP A 213 2.62 -12.34 -11.60
CA ASP A 213 3.03 -13.68 -11.15
C ASP A 213 4.45 -13.75 -10.57
N THR A 214 5.04 -12.62 -10.19
CA THR A 214 6.29 -12.55 -9.45
C THR A 214 6.00 -12.21 -8.00
N ALA A 215 6.47 -13.04 -7.08
CA ALA A 215 6.30 -12.84 -5.64
C ALA A 215 7.59 -12.32 -5.00
N TYR A 216 7.47 -11.31 -4.17
CA TYR A 216 8.52 -10.74 -3.32
C TYR A 216 8.15 -11.05 -1.88
N LEU A 217 8.79 -12.05 -1.30
CA LEU A 217 8.38 -12.69 -0.06
C LEU A 217 9.29 -12.27 1.08
N SER A 218 8.74 -11.58 2.07
CA SER A 218 9.39 -11.22 3.33
C SER A 218 9.34 -12.41 4.28
N CYS A 219 10.49 -13.06 4.51
CA CYS A 219 10.60 -14.34 5.22
C CYS A 219 11.25 -14.20 6.60
N GLY A 220 10.97 -13.12 7.34
CA GLY A 220 11.49 -12.85 8.66
C GLY A 220 13.04 -12.87 8.70
N ASN A 221 13.63 -13.54 9.66
CA ASN A 221 15.09 -13.65 9.79
C ASN A 221 15.79 -14.38 8.63
N SER A 222 15.05 -14.93 7.69
CA SER A 222 15.60 -15.53 6.46
C SER A 222 15.79 -14.53 5.33
N GLY A 223 15.32 -13.28 5.48
CA GLY A 223 15.42 -12.22 4.49
C GLY A 223 14.31 -12.26 3.45
N LEU A 224 14.55 -11.69 2.28
CA LEU A 224 13.59 -11.55 1.19
C LEU A 224 13.93 -12.51 0.05
N TYR A 225 12.92 -13.23 -0.45
CA TYR A 225 13.03 -14.14 -1.58
C TYR A 225 12.12 -13.70 -2.72
N VAL A 226 12.58 -13.86 -3.96
CA VAL A 226 11.81 -13.52 -5.15
C VAL A 226 11.52 -14.76 -5.96
N TYR A 227 10.25 -15.04 -6.21
CA TYR A 227 9.76 -16.21 -6.92
C TYR A 227 9.10 -15.84 -8.24
N ASP A 228 9.30 -16.69 -9.23
CA ASP A 228 8.47 -16.80 -10.43
C ASP A 228 7.36 -17.82 -10.18
N LEU A 229 6.11 -17.36 -10.20
CA LEU A 229 4.90 -18.16 -9.93
C LEU A 229 4.02 -18.33 -11.18
N ARG A 230 4.56 -18.10 -12.40
CA ARG A 230 3.81 -18.30 -13.64
C ARG A 230 3.41 -19.76 -13.84
N ASP A 231 4.27 -20.70 -13.47
CA ASP A 231 3.95 -22.12 -13.40
C ASP A 231 3.95 -22.58 -11.95
N LEU A 232 2.76 -22.81 -11.39
CA LEU A 232 2.59 -23.22 -10.00
C LEU A 232 3.10 -24.64 -9.72
N ASN A 233 3.30 -25.46 -10.76
CA ASN A 233 3.88 -26.80 -10.62
C ASN A 233 5.41 -26.78 -10.69
N ASN A 234 6.01 -25.65 -11.12
CA ASN A 234 7.45 -25.50 -11.29
C ASN A 234 7.89 -24.11 -10.80
N GLN A 235 7.61 -23.79 -9.55
CA GLN A 235 7.93 -22.52 -8.90
C GLN A 235 9.44 -22.33 -8.78
N GLN A 236 9.97 -21.18 -9.16
CA GLN A 236 11.40 -20.93 -9.19
C GLN A 236 11.79 -19.73 -8.34
N ILE A 237 12.83 -19.88 -7.51
CA ILE A 237 13.50 -18.71 -6.91
C ILE A 237 14.36 -18.06 -8.01
N ILE A 238 14.06 -16.80 -8.31
CA ILE A 238 14.76 -16.01 -9.31
C ILE A 238 15.72 -14.98 -8.70
N GLY A 239 15.64 -14.76 -7.38
CA GLY A 239 16.54 -13.87 -6.64
C GLY A 239 16.26 -13.90 -5.14
N SER A 240 17.18 -13.31 -4.37
CA SER A 240 17.01 -13.12 -2.93
C SER A 240 17.87 -11.98 -2.38
N ILE A 241 17.45 -11.41 -1.24
CA ILE A 241 18.17 -10.41 -0.47
C ILE A 241 18.25 -10.94 0.96
N VAL A 242 19.30 -11.69 1.28
CA VAL A 242 19.41 -12.45 2.53
C VAL A 242 20.58 -12.02 3.42
N ASN A 243 21.64 -11.47 2.84
CA ASN A 243 22.82 -11.00 3.54
C ASN A 243 23.07 -9.53 3.18
N TYR A 244 22.58 -8.61 3.99
CA TYR A 244 22.68 -7.18 3.76
C TYR A 244 22.98 -6.43 5.05
N PRO A 245 23.57 -5.23 4.97
CA PRO A 245 23.86 -4.43 6.17
C PRO A 245 22.62 -4.11 6.98
N GLY A 246 22.66 -4.38 8.29
CA GLY A 246 21.53 -4.19 9.18
C GLY A 246 20.34 -5.10 8.84
N SER A 247 20.60 -6.35 8.47
CA SER A 247 19.55 -7.37 8.31
C SER A 247 18.91 -7.68 9.67
N GLY A 248 17.60 -7.85 9.65
CA GLY A 248 16.77 -8.19 10.79
C GLY A 248 15.61 -9.07 10.42
N TYR A 249 14.47 -8.87 11.08
CA TYR A 249 13.22 -9.54 10.76
C TYR A 249 12.56 -8.88 9.55
N ASN A 250 12.84 -9.39 8.34
CA ASN A 250 12.30 -8.88 7.10
C ASN A 250 10.78 -9.03 7.10
N HIS A 251 10.07 -7.88 7.11
CA HIS A 251 8.66 -7.80 7.48
C HIS A 251 7.76 -7.61 6.28
N SER A 252 7.89 -6.48 5.59
CA SER A 252 7.05 -6.10 4.46
C SER A 252 7.89 -5.53 3.32
N SER A 253 7.39 -5.59 2.10
CA SER A 253 8.09 -5.06 0.94
C SER A 253 7.14 -4.45 -0.09
N TRP A 254 7.63 -3.47 -0.87
CA TRP A 254 6.87 -2.84 -1.94
C TRP A 254 7.75 -2.42 -3.10
N LEU A 255 7.30 -2.69 -4.34
CA LEU A 255 8.01 -2.26 -5.53
C LEU A 255 7.65 -0.82 -5.93
N ASN A 256 8.61 -0.12 -6.53
CA ASN A 256 8.28 1.06 -7.28
C ASN A 256 7.54 0.73 -8.59
N LYS A 257 6.99 1.76 -9.25
CA LYS A 257 6.12 1.59 -10.42
C LYS A 257 6.78 0.78 -11.54
N ASN A 258 8.06 1.01 -11.85
CA ASN A 258 8.77 0.34 -12.95
C ASN A 258 9.44 -0.99 -12.57
N GLY A 259 9.34 -1.42 -11.29
CA GLY A 259 9.92 -2.67 -10.80
C GLY A 259 11.44 -2.68 -10.67
N LYS A 260 12.10 -1.53 -10.81
CA LYS A 260 13.56 -1.41 -10.69
C LYS A 260 14.04 -1.40 -9.25
N TYR A 261 13.25 -0.87 -8.35
CA TYR A 261 13.58 -0.74 -6.94
C TYR A 261 12.55 -1.46 -6.08
N ILE A 262 13.03 -2.11 -5.02
CA ILE A 262 12.23 -2.63 -3.94
C ILE A 262 12.56 -1.90 -2.65
N MET A 263 11.54 -1.54 -1.90
CA MET A 263 11.65 -1.02 -0.55
C MET A 263 11.12 -2.08 0.40
N PHE A 264 11.77 -2.25 1.55
CA PHE A 264 11.29 -3.15 2.59
C PHE A 264 11.69 -2.69 3.99
N THR A 265 10.98 -3.22 4.98
CA THR A 265 11.24 -3.02 6.40
C THR A 265 11.84 -4.27 7.03
N ASP A 266 12.70 -4.05 8.03
CA ASP A 266 13.03 -5.07 9.04
C ASP A 266 12.40 -4.62 10.35
N GLU A 267 11.46 -5.40 10.88
CA GLU A 267 10.66 -5.04 12.07
C GLU A 267 11.46 -5.25 13.36
N ASN A 268 12.57 -4.53 13.43
CA ASN A 268 13.42 -4.50 14.62
C ASN A 268 13.74 -3.08 15.00
N MET A 269 13.84 -2.86 16.29
CA MET A 269 14.26 -1.58 16.85
C MET A 269 15.58 -1.11 16.24
N ASN A 270 15.64 0.16 15.84
CA ASN A 270 16.83 0.80 15.26
C ASN A 270 17.28 0.24 13.89
N LEU A 271 16.44 -0.53 13.20
CA LEU A 271 16.73 -0.93 11.83
C LEU A 271 15.97 -0.02 10.85
N PRO A 272 16.70 0.60 9.88
CA PRO A 272 16.08 1.51 8.94
C PRO A 272 15.27 0.76 7.85
N VAL A 273 14.32 1.45 7.25
CA VAL A 273 13.75 1.07 5.96
C VAL A 273 14.86 1.06 4.91
N LYS A 274 14.82 0.12 3.98
CA LYS A 274 15.86 -0.09 2.96
C LYS A 274 15.27 0.01 1.56
N ILE A 275 16.01 0.65 0.65
CA ILE A 275 15.73 0.63 -0.79
C ILE A 275 16.85 -0.13 -1.48
N PHE A 276 16.49 -1.13 -2.28
CA PHE A 276 17.42 -1.89 -3.11
C PHE A 276 17.14 -1.68 -4.59
N ASP A 277 18.20 -1.50 -5.38
CA ASP A 277 18.17 -1.66 -6.84
C ASP A 277 18.15 -3.15 -7.17
N ILE A 278 17.08 -3.61 -7.79
CA ILE A 278 16.84 -4.98 -8.22
C ILE A 278 16.76 -5.11 -9.76
N SER A 279 17.30 -4.13 -10.50
CA SER A 279 17.35 -4.20 -11.97
C SER A 279 17.99 -5.48 -12.45
N ILE A 280 18.91 -6.04 -11.65
CA ILE A 280 19.48 -7.40 -11.82
C ILE A 280 19.13 -8.13 -10.52
N ILE A 281 18.03 -8.90 -10.56
CA ILE A 281 17.49 -9.52 -9.36
C ILE A 281 18.43 -10.54 -8.71
N GLN A 282 19.36 -11.14 -9.48
CA GLN A 282 20.40 -12.04 -8.99
C GLN A 282 21.57 -11.31 -8.31
N ALA A 283 21.64 -9.98 -8.45
CA ALA A 283 22.69 -9.14 -7.86
C ALA A 283 22.08 -7.83 -7.30
N PRO A 284 21.17 -7.91 -6.33
CA PRO A 284 20.52 -6.74 -5.73
C PRO A 284 21.54 -5.86 -4.99
N ARG A 285 21.35 -4.54 -5.03
CA ARG A 285 22.27 -3.58 -4.41
C ARG A 285 21.51 -2.65 -3.49
N LEU A 286 22.00 -2.50 -2.26
CA LEU A 286 21.49 -1.48 -1.33
C LEU A 286 21.74 -0.09 -1.93
N GLU A 287 20.68 0.67 -2.12
CA GLU A 287 20.72 2.02 -2.68
C GLU A 287 20.77 3.07 -1.56
N SER A 288 19.88 2.95 -0.60
CA SER A 288 19.81 3.87 0.55
C SER A 288 19.03 3.27 1.71
N THR A 289 19.09 3.97 2.84
CA THR A 289 18.29 3.65 4.05
C THR A 289 17.78 4.93 4.69
N PHE A 290 16.65 4.85 5.43
CA PHE A 290 16.07 5.94 6.20
C PHE A 290 15.26 5.43 7.38
N ILE A 291 15.16 6.22 8.44
CA ILE A 291 14.43 5.90 9.67
C ILE A 291 13.92 7.19 10.32
N SER A 292 12.79 7.13 11.02
CA SER A 292 12.20 8.28 11.71
C SER A 292 13.09 8.82 12.81
N ASN A 293 13.49 7.98 13.74
CA ASN A 293 14.38 8.28 14.85
C ASN A 293 15.26 7.07 15.19
N THR A 294 16.36 7.32 15.91
CA THR A 294 17.13 6.26 16.56
C THR A 294 16.23 5.47 17.49
N TRP A 295 16.31 4.13 17.44
CA TRP A 295 15.50 3.16 18.19
C TRP A 295 14.06 2.97 17.69
N ALA A 296 13.57 3.74 16.70
CA ALA A 296 12.29 3.47 16.08
C ALA A 296 12.24 2.08 15.41
N THR A 297 11.05 1.54 15.32
CA THR A 297 10.78 0.29 14.61
C THR A 297 9.85 0.59 13.45
N PRO A 298 10.28 0.45 12.18
CA PRO A 298 9.37 0.54 11.05
C PRO A 298 8.52 -0.73 10.97
N HIS A 299 7.25 -0.57 10.57
CA HIS A 299 6.33 -1.67 10.34
C HIS A 299 6.05 -1.81 8.84
N ASN A 300 4.98 -1.24 8.31
CA ASN A 300 4.64 -1.31 6.89
C ASN A 300 5.16 -0.11 6.11
N ALA A 301 5.64 -0.34 4.89
CA ALA A 301 6.14 0.69 4.01
C ALA A 301 5.57 0.54 2.59
N TYR A 302 4.91 1.60 2.10
CA TYR A 302 4.28 1.64 0.78
C TYR A 302 4.97 2.63 -0.13
N TRP A 303 5.23 2.23 -1.36
CA TRP A 303 5.71 3.13 -2.40
C TRP A 303 4.54 3.86 -3.05
N TYR A 304 4.40 5.15 -2.80
CA TYR A 304 3.32 6.00 -3.32
C TYR A 304 3.86 7.15 -4.16
N GLY A 305 3.87 6.99 -5.48
CA GLY A 305 4.49 7.97 -6.39
C GLY A 305 5.98 8.17 -6.11
N ASP A 306 6.37 9.39 -5.79
CA ASP A 306 7.73 9.77 -5.38
C ASP A 306 7.96 9.68 -3.87
N PHE A 307 7.06 9.03 -3.14
CA PHE A 307 7.12 8.95 -1.69
C PHE A 307 7.12 7.51 -1.18
N ALA A 308 7.76 7.32 -0.03
CA ALA A 308 7.54 6.20 0.87
C ALA A 308 6.62 6.66 2.01
N VAL A 309 5.51 5.95 2.22
CA VAL A 309 4.62 6.13 3.36
C VAL A 309 4.86 4.97 4.31
N VAL A 310 5.27 5.28 5.54
CA VAL A 310 5.74 4.27 6.50
C VAL A 310 5.08 4.46 7.84
N SER A 311 4.56 3.38 8.43
CA SER A 311 4.19 3.33 9.84
C SER A 311 5.42 3.00 10.69
N HIS A 312 5.67 3.80 11.73
CA HIS A 312 6.79 3.65 12.65
C HIS A 312 6.29 3.56 14.09
N TYR A 313 5.54 2.53 14.42
CA TYR A 313 5.00 2.29 15.76
C TYR A 313 4.88 3.56 16.62
N GLN A 314 5.75 3.77 17.62
CA GLN A 314 5.67 4.90 18.56
C GLN A 314 5.85 6.29 17.92
N ASP A 315 6.41 6.37 16.72
CA ASP A 315 6.61 7.65 16.03
C ASP A 315 5.43 8.04 15.11
N GLY A 316 4.55 7.08 14.77
CA GLY A 316 3.39 7.35 13.92
C GLY A 316 3.64 7.18 12.43
N VAL A 317 3.08 8.05 11.60
CA VAL A 317 3.12 8.00 10.14
C VAL A 317 4.18 8.94 9.59
N PHE A 318 5.06 8.43 8.74
CA PHE A 318 6.13 9.20 8.10
C PHE A 318 6.02 9.14 6.58
N LEU A 319 6.20 10.28 5.95
CA LEU A 319 6.26 10.45 4.50
C LEU A 319 7.67 10.88 4.12
N TRP A 320 8.36 10.04 3.35
CA TRP A 320 9.70 10.30 2.85
C TRP A 320 9.66 10.57 1.36
N ASN A 321 10.27 11.66 0.89
CA ASN A 321 10.50 11.83 -0.54
C ASN A 321 11.65 10.92 -0.98
N ILE A 322 11.36 10.04 -1.95
CA ILE A 322 12.26 9.03 -2.51
C ILE A 322 12.34 9.14 -4.05
N ALA A 323 12.01 10.31 -4.61
CA ALA A 323 12.17 10.58 -6.04
C ALA A 323 13.61 10.32 -6.51
N ASP A 324 14.59 10.74 -5.71
CA ASP A 324 15.97 10.25 -5.79
C ASP A 324 16.16 9.14 -4.75
N THR A 325 16.14 7.89 -5.20
CA THR A 325 16.27 6.72 -4.34
C THR A 325 17.60 6.67 -3.56
N LYS A 326 18.62 7.43 -3.99
CA LYS A 326 19.92 7.53 -3.30
C LYS A 326 19.93 8.52 -2.16
N LYS A 327 18.95 9.45 -2.15
CA LYS A 327 18.91 10.57 -1.20
C LYS A 327 17.50 10.79 -0.63
N PRO A 328 16.92 9.79 0.04
CA PRO A 328 15.65 9.98 0.74
C PRO A 328 15.74 11.15 1.73
N PHE A 329 14.67 11.94 1.81
CA PHE A 329 14.58 12.97 2.85
C PHE A 329 13.16 13.04 3.43
N LEU A 330 13.04 13.42 4.69
CA LEU A 330 11.78 13.54 5.39
C LEU A 330 10.94 14.65 4.75
N ALA A 331 9.76 14.31 4.26
CA ALA A 331 8.82 15.22 3.64
C ALA A 331 7.72 15.68 4.61
N ALA A 332 7.14 14.75 5.38
CA ALA A 332 6.09 15.03 6.35
C ALA A 332 6.02 13.91 7.40
N TYR A 333 5.42 14.19 8.56
CA TYR A 333 5.05 13.16 9.53
C TYR A 333 3.89 13.61 10.42
N TYR A 334 3.23 12.62 11.03
CA TYR A 334 2.26 12.79 12.11
C TYR A 334 2.47 11.71 13.16
N ASP A 335 2.76 12.11 14.40
CA ASP A 335 2.87 11.22 15.55
C ASP A 335 1.48 10.84 16.05
N THR A 336 1.11 9.57 15.90
CA THR A 336 -0.18 9.04 16.36
C THR A 336 -0.16 8.59 17.82
N TYR A 337 1.05 8.48 18.43
CA TYR A 337 1.27 7.99 19.80
C TYR A 337 2.09 8.96 20.66
N PRO A 338 1.66 10.23 20.83
CA PRO A 338 2.44 11.27 21.52
C PRO A 338 2.59 11.05 23.02
N GLN A 339 1.96 10.03 23.60
CA GLN A 339 2.11 9.66 25.02
C GLN A 339 3.41 8.91 25.32
N ASN A 340 4.21 8.47 24.34
CA ASN A 340 5.58 8.09 24.59
C ASN A 340 6.38 9.37 24.88
N ALA A 341 7.20 9.39 25.89
CA ALA A 341 8.16 10.50 26.07
C ALA A 341 9.10 10.52 24.85
N VAL A 342 9.71 11.68 24.58
CA VAL A 342 10.69 11.81 23.49
C VAL A 342 11.73 10.69 23.58
N ASN A 343 11.84 9.87 22.53
CA ASN A 343 12.72 8.71 22.44
C ASN A 343 12.50 7.61 23.49
N ASP A 344 11.30 7.47 24.05
CA ASP A 344 10.93 6.31 24.88
C ASP A 344 10.33 5.18 24.03
N TYR A 345 11.17 4.27 23.58
CA TYR A 345 10.80 3.09 22.79
C TYR A 345 10.66 1.81 23.63
N ASN A 346 10.51 1.94 24.96
CA ASN A 346 10.40 0.80 25.86
C ASN A 346 9.06 0.05 25.76
N LYS A 347 8.05 0.66 25.12
CA LYS A 347 6.72 0.05 24.93
C LYS A 347 6.66 -0.63 23.57
N ASN A 348 7.23 -1.80 23.49
CA ASN A 348 7.27 -2.64 22.30
C ASN A 348 5.96 -2.62 21.49
N PHE A 349 6.04 -2.26 20.20
CA PHE A 349 4.95 -2.30 19.24
C PHE A 349 3.70 -1.47 19.60
N ALA A 350 3.79 -0.51 20.52
CA ALA A 350 2.74 0.49 20.73
C ALA A 350 2.78 1.55 19.61
N GLY A 351 1.64 2.15 19.29
CA GLY A 351 1.56 3.21 18.31
C GLY A 351 1.06 2.74 16.94
N CYS A 352 1.53 3.38 15.86
CA CYS A 352 1.04 3.17 14.51
C CYS A 352 1.41 1.80 13.95
N TRP A 353 0.40 0.99 13.68
CA TRP A 353 0.54 -0.32 13.05
C TRP A 353 0.34 -0.23 11.54
N GLY A 354 -0.93 -0.07 11.11
CA GLY A 354 -1.32 -0.01 9.72
C GLY A 354 -1.29 1.41 9.17
N VAL A 355 -0.97 1.54 7.89
CA VAL A 355 -1.09 2.77 7.12
C VAL A 355 -1.54 2.43 5.71
N TRP A 356 -2.41 3.26 5.11
CA TRP A 356 -2.90 3.06 3.74
C TRP A 356 -2.96 4.39 2.98
N PRO A 357 -2.13 4.58 1.94
CA PRO A 357 -2.03 5.85 1.23
C PRO A 357 -2.79 5.89 -0.12
N PHE A 358 -3.53 4.84 -0.50
CA PHE A 358 -4.00 4.66 -1.88
C PHE A 358 -5.42 5.17 -2.14
N LEU A 359 -5.99 5.99 -1.26
CA LEU A 359 -7.30 6.61 -1.51
C LEU A 359 -7.19 7.71 -2.57
N PRO A 360 -8.17 7.82 -3.51
CA PRO A 360 -8.19 8.84 -4.55
C PRO A 360 -8.14 10.29 -4.05
N SER A 361 -8.68 10.56 -2.87
CA SER A 361 -8.57 11.87 -2.21
C SER A 361 -7.14 12.28 -1.88
N GLY A 362 -6.19 11.31 -1.88
CA GLY A 362 -4.83 11.47 -1.38
C GLY A 362 -4.77 11.62 0.15
N ASN A 363 -5.83 11.26 0.88
CA ASN A 363 -5.79 11.12 2.32
C ASN A 363 -5.02 9.85 2.68
N ILE A 364 -4.24 9.93 3.76
CA ILE A 364 -3.54 8.79 4.33
C ILE A 364 -4.35 8.34 5.54
N ILE A 365 -4.73 7.08 5.58
CA ILE A 365 -5.40 6.52 6.75
C ILE A 365 -4.42 5.66 7.54
N ALA A 366 -4.54 5.67 8.85
CA ALA A 366 -3.66 4.92 9.73
C ALA A 366 -4.41 4.34 10.93
N SER A 367 -3.95 3.20 11.43
CA SER A 367 -4.39 2.59 12.68
C SER A 367 -3.26 2.66 13.71
N ASP A 368 -3.60 3.19 14.87
CA ASP A 368 -2.74 3.15 16.05
C ASP A 368 -3.30 2.14 17.03
N ARG A 369 -2.48 1.25 17.53
CA ARG A 369 -2.91 0.14 18.40
C ARG A 369 -3.69 0.59 19.64
N THR A 370 -3.47 1.80 20.10
CA THR A 370 -4.08 2.35 21.31
C THR A 370 -5.03 3.51 21.01
N ASN A 371 -4.62 4.39 20.07
CA ASN A 371 -5.28 5.70 19.87
C ASN A 371 -6.30 5.70 18.73
N GLY A 372 -6.50 4.56 18.04
CA GLY A 372 -7.59 4.41 17.07
C GLY A 372 -7.22 4.68 15.63
N ILE A 373 -8.20 5.14 14.88
CA ILE A 373 -8.14 5.29 13.44
C ILE A 373 -7.96 6.77 13.10
N PHE A 374 -7.00 7.07 12.25
CA PHE A 374 -6.61 8.42 11.86
C PHE A 374 -6.86 8.64 10.36
N VAL A 375 -7.38 9.82 10.03
CA VAL A 375 -7.39 10.34 8.65
C VAL A 375 -6.47 11.54 8.60
N LEU A 376 -5.41 11.42 7.82
CA LEU A 376 -4.32 12.38 7.72
C LEU A 376 -4.25 12.98 6.32
N LYS A 377 -3.77 14.22 6.22
CA LYS A 377 -3.50 14.90 4.93
C LYS A 377 -2.11 15.49 4.96
N ALA A 378 -1.26 15.08 4.04
CA ALA A 378 -0.02 15.79 3.80
C ALA A 378 -0.29 17.14 3.10
N ASP A 379 0.51 18.16 3.37
CA ASP A 379 0.35 19.48 2.80
C ASP A 379 0.30 19.43 1.26
N SER A 380 -0.66 20.15 0.67
CA SER A 380 -0.97 20.12 -0.77
C SER A 380 0.25 20.40 -1.66
N GLY A 381 1.20 21.20 -1.19
CA GLY A 381 2.47 21.46 -1.89
C GLY A 381 3.41 20.25 -1.99
N LEU A 382 3.26 19.24 -1.13
CA LEU A 382 4.08 18.02 -1.17
C LEU A 382 3.49 17.00 -2.14
N LEU A 383 2.19 16.78 -2.09
CA LEU A 383 1.51 15.77 -2.91
C LEU A 383 1.13 16.30 -4.29
N ASN A 384 1.07 17.62 -4.50
CA ASN A 384 0.87 18.23 -5.82
C ASN A 384 2.08 18.08 -6.76
N ASN A 385 3.26 17.69 -6.25
CA ASN A 385 4.36 17.18 -7.08
C ASN A 385 4.24 15.66 -7.36
N THR A 386 3.40 14.96 -6.65
CA THR A 386 2.71 13.75 -7.10
C THR A 386 1.35 14.14 -7.67
N GLU A 387 1.29 15.01 -8.66
CA GLU A 387 0.46 14.61 -9.77
C GLU A 387 0.79 13.13 -9.94
N ILE A 388 -0.16 12.22 -9.74
CA ILE A 388 -0.29 11.08 -10.64
C ILE A 388 -0.16 11.80 -11.97
N LYS A 389 1.06 11.84 -12.55
CA LYS A 389 1.22 12.30 -13.92
C LYS A 389 0.31 11.35 -14.61
N GLN A 390 -0.89 11.83 -14.92
CA GLN A 390 -1.81 11.11 -15.75
C GLN A 390 -1.01 10.96 -17.02
N ASN A 391 -0.22 9.88 -17.06
CA ASN A 391 0.73 9.65 -18.10
C ASN A 391 -0.13 9.28 -19.29
N ILE A 392 -0.31 10.25 -20.12
CA ILE A 392 -0.76 10.02 -21.47
C ILE A 392 0.50 9.90 -22.31
N SER A 393 0.68 8.79 -22.97
CA SER A 393 1.63 8.62 -24.06
C SER A 393 0.87 8.28 -25.33
N ALA A 394 1.42 8.65 -26.46
CA ALA A 394 0.84 8.27 -27.74
C ALA A 394 1.94 7.90 -28.73
N ASN A 395 1.68 6.86 -29.50
CA ASN A 395 2.49 6.47 -30.64
C ASN A 395 1.72 6.73 -31.91
N ILE A 396 2.34 7.43 -32.86
CA ILE A 396 1.76 7.76 -34.16
C ILE A 396 2.52 6.99 -35.22
N TYR A 397 1.83 6.11 -35.93
CA TYR A 397 2.44 5.29 -36.95
C TYR A 397 1.50 4.94 -38.10
N PRO A 398 2.02 4.72 -39.33
CA PRO A 398 3.40 4.97 -39.72
C PRO A 398 3.76 6.46 -39.65
N ASN A 399 5.03 6.77 -39.42
CA ASN A 399 5.55 8.14 -39.46
C ASN A 399 6.93 8.11 -40.12
N PRO A 400 7.12 8.60 -41.35
CA PRO A 400 6.13 9.32 -42.22
C PRO A 400 4.94 8.49 -42.69
N SER A 401 3.86 9.16 -43.13
CA SER A 401 2.63 8.54 -43.64
C SER A 401 2.04 9.25 -44.86
N ASN A 402 1.37 8.48 -45.73
CA ASN A 402 0.76 8.98 -46.98
C ASN A 402 -0.77 9.08 -46.90
N GLU A 403 -1.44 8.07 -46.38
CA GLU A 403 -2.91 7.94 -46.48
C GLU A 403 -3.60 7.94 -45.13
N GLU A 404 -3.08 7.20 -44.18
CA GLU A 404 -3.67 7.08 -42.85
C GLU A 404 -2.62 7.01 -41.74
N ILE A 405 -2.97 7.44 -40.56
CA ILE A 405 -2.17 7.31 -39.34
C ILE A 405 -2.94 6.55 -38.29
N ASN A 406 -2.23 5.73 -37.52
CA ASN A 406 -2.73 5.15 -36.28
C ASN A 406 -2.23 6.00 -35.11
N ILE A 407 -3.11 6.31 -34.19
CA ILE A 407 -2.81 7.03 -32.96
C ILE A 407 -3.12 6.06 -31.81
N ALA A 408 -2.07 5.43 -31.28
CA ALA A 408 -2.20 4.55 -30.12
C ALA A 408 -1.95 5.38 -28.87
N ILE A 409 -3.00 5.56 -28.04
CA ILE A 409 -2.92 6.33 -26.80
C ILE A 409 -2.84 5.32 -25.63
N GLU A 410 -1.81 5.45 -24.82
CA GLU A 410 -1.67 4.74 -23.55
C GLU A 410 -1.91 5.70 -22.39
N THR A 411 -2.78 5.33 -21.49
CA THR A 411 -3.11 6.15 -20.31
C THR A 411 -3.40 5.24 -19.12
N ASN A 412 -3.12 5.74 -17.92
CA ASN A 412 -3.42 5.07 -16.68
C ASN A 412 -4.75 5.52 -16.04
N TYR A 413 -5.61 6.22 -16.79
CA TYR A 413 -6.92 6.70 -16.35
C TYR A 413 -7.90 6.74 -17.52
N ASN A 414 -9.19 6.67 -17.22
CA ASN A 414 -10.24 6.83 -18.21
C ASN A 414 -10.52 8.32 -18.43
N ASP A 415 -10.44 8.79 -19.67
CA ASP A 415 -10.75 10.15 -20.04
C ASP A 415 -11.41 10.21 -21.43
N ALA A 416 -12.14 11.27 -21.68
CA ALA A 416 -12.61 11.62 -23.03
C ALA A 416 -11.54 12.50 -23.68
N PHE A 417 -10.90 11.98 -24.71
CA PHE A 417 -9.89 12.74 -25.45
C PHE A 417 -10.50 13.45 -26.66
N LYS A 418 -10.04 14.67 -26.87
CA LYS A 418 -10.21 15.40 -28.12
C LYS A 418 -8.88 15.37 -28.87
N ILE A 419 -8.88 15.03 -30.14
CA ILE A 419 -7.67 14.98 -30.96
C ILE A 419 -7.75 16.07 -32.02
N GLN A 420 -6.68 16.86 -32.15
CA GLN A 420 -6.52 17.88 -33.17
C GLN A 420 -5.25 17.65 -33.97
N ILE A 421 -5.34 17.84 -35.28
CA ILE A 421 -4.16 17.91 -36.16
C ILE A 421 -3.94 19.38 -36.52
N LEU A 422 -2.75 19.89 -36.21
CA LEU A 422 -2.35 21.27 -36.46
C LEU A 422 -1.30 21.33 -37.57
N ASN A 423 -1.37 22.35 -38.41
CA ASN A 423 -0.27 22.69 -39.30
C ASN A 423 0.87 23.37 -38.52
N ILE A 424 1.98 23.67 -39.19
CA ILE A 424 3.16 24.32 -38.58
C ILE A 424 2.89 25.77 -38.11
N GLN A 425 1.81 26.41 -38.55
CA GLN A 425 1.34 27.72 -38.09
C GLN A 425 0.46 27.60 -36.83
N GLY A 426 0.20 26.37 -36.32
CA GLY A 426 -0.65 26.14 -35.17
C GLY A 426 -2.15 26.19 -35.47
N GLN A 427 -2.56 26.19 -36.72
CA GLN A 427 -3.97 26.17 -37.10
C GLN A 427 -4.49 24.74 -37.15
N THR A 428 -5.64 24.48 -36.54
CA THR A 428 -6.30 23.17 -36.58
C THR A 428 -6.80 22.90 -38.01
N VAL A 429 -6.31 21.81 -38.59
CA VAL A 429 -6.70 21.34 -39.93
C VAL A 429 -7.66 20.14 -39.86
N LYS A 430 -7.63 19.38 -38.78
CA LYS A 430 -8.60 18.34 -38.46
C LYS A 430 -8.85 18.25 -36.95
N GLU A 431 -10.09 17.89 -36.60
CA GLU A 431 -10.49 17.70 -35.21
C GLU A 431 -11.51 16.57 -35.10
N PHE A 432 -11.34 15.71 -34.07
CA PHE A 432 -12.26 14.61 -33.80
C PHE A 432 -12.23 14.19 -32.33
N THR A 433 -13.33 13.63 -31.88
CA THR A 433 -13.47 13.10 -30.52
C THR A 433 -13.71 11.60 -30.65
N PRO A 434 -12.71 10.74 -30.36
CA PRO A 434 -12.92 9.30 -30.44
C PRO A 434 -13.88 8.83 -29.36
N THR A 435 -14.78 7.90 -29.73
CA THR A 435 -15.61 7.15 -28.77
C THR A 435 -14.86 5.89 -28.37
N PHE A 436 -14.40 5.79 -27.12
CA PHE A 436 -13.51 4.72 -26.67
C PHE A 436 -14.26 3.51 -26.12
N LYS A 437 -13.86 2.32 -26.61
CA LYS A 437 -13.99 1.04 -25.92
C LYS A 437 -12.56 0.51 -25.76
N SER A 438 -12.18 0.14 -24.56
CA SER A 438 -10.89 -0.41 -24.09
C SER A 438 -9.84 -0.73 -25.18
N ASN A 439 -8.72 -0.05 -25.17
CA ASN A 439 -7.56 0.03 -26.07
C ASN A 439 -7.69 1.20 -27.06
N TYR A 440 -7.12 2.29 -26.69
CA TYR A 440 -7.17 3.58 -27.39
C TYR A 440 -6.35 3.60 -28.68
N LEU A 441 -6.76 2.79 -29.66
CA LEU A 441 -6.21 2.86 -31.01
C LEU A 441 -7.21 3.55 -31.93
N TYR A 442 -6.80 4.69 -32.47
CA TYR A 442 -7.58 5.47 -33.40
C TYR A 442 -6.89 5.51 -34.78
N LYS A 443 -7.65 5.34 -35.85
CA LYS A 443 -7.20 5.47 -37.23
C LYS A 443 -7.78 6.74 -37.84
N GLU A 444 -6.92 7.56 -38.44
CA GLU A 444 -7.33 8.76 -39.14
C GLU A 444 -6.83 8.78 -40.59
N ASN A 445 -7.73 9.06 -41.52
CA ASN A 445 -7.37 9.29 -42.92
C ASN A 445 -6.82 10.70 -43.08
N ILE A 446 -5.65 10.83 -43.72
CA ILE A 446 -4.92 12.08 -43.89
C ILE A 446 -4.66 12.38 -45.39
N THR A 447 -5.37 11.74 -46.30
CA THR A 447 -5.17 11.93 -47.77
C THR A 447 -5.46 13.35 -48.22
N ASP A 448 -6.32 14.07 -47.52
CA ASP A 448 -6.68 15.47 -47.78
C ASP A 448 -5.63 16.48 -47.25
N LEU A 449 -4.65 16.03 -46.47
CA LEU A 449 -3.57 16.88 -45.98
C LEU A 449 -2.47 17.02 -47.06
N LYS A 450 -1.91 18.23 -47.18
CA LYS A 450 -0.72 18.46 -48.03
C LYS A 450 0.52 17.85 -47.41
N SER A 451 1.49 17.46 -48.22
CA SER A 451 2.79 17.02 -47.73
C SER A 451 3.44 18.07 -46.84
N GLY A 452 3.92 17.64 -45.65
CA GLY A 452 4.52 18.55 -44.69
C GLY A 452 4.51 17.98 -43.25
N LEU A 453 5.07 18.78 -42.34
CA LEU A 453 5.10 18.48 -40.90
C LEU A 453 3.79 18.95 -40.24
N TYR A 454 3.22 18.07 -39.41
CA TYR A 454 2.03 18.32 -38.61
C TYR A 454 2.27 17.99 -37.14
N ILE A 455 1.45 18.57 -36.28
CA ILE A 455 1.42 18.31 -34.85
C ILE A 455 0.06 17.72 -34.51
N ILE A 456 0.03 16.57 -33.85
CA ILE A 456 -1.16 15.99 -33.24
C ILE A 456 -1.20 16.46 -31.78
N GLU A 457 -2.28 17.12 -31.41
CA GLU A 457 -2.60 17.43 -30.02
C GLU A 457 -3.68 16.45 -29.53
N ILE A 458 -3.40 15.76 -28.42
CA ILE A 458 -4.33 14.89 -27.73
C ILE A 458 -4.67 15.60 -26.42
N ILE A 459 -5.91 16.10 -26.34
CA ILE A 459 -6.40 16.95 -25.27
C ILE A 459 -7.30 16.11 -24.37
N GLY A 460 -6.85 15.82 -23.16
CA GLY A 460 -7.65 15.23 -22.09
C GLY A 460 -8.20 16.31 -21.16
N SER A 461 -8.97 15.89 -20.15
CA SER A 461 -9.56 16.81 -19.16
C SER A 461 -8.52 17.60 -18.35
N LYS A 462 -7.31 17.08 -18.20
CA LYS A 462 -6.23 17.66 -17.37
C LYS A 462 -4.88 17.81 -18.07
N ASN A 463 -4.71 17.17 -19.24
CA ASN A 463 -3.41 17.10 -19.92
C ASN A 463 -3.55 17.32 -21.42
N ILE A 464 -2.51 17.89 -22.03
CA ILE A 464 -2.36 18.00 -23.48
C ILE A 464 -1.05 17.32 -23.86
N LEU A 465 -1.12 16.32 -24.74
CA LEU A 465 0.04 15.68 -25.35
C LEU A 465 0.20 16.17 -26.79
N LYS A 466 1.43 16.50 -27.21
CA LYS A 466 1.74 16.90 -28.56
C LYS A 466 2.77 15.96 -29.18
N GLN A 467 2.46 15.44 -30.37
CA GLN A 467 3.33 14.57 -31.14
C GLN A 467 3.46 15.08 -32.57
N LYS A 468 4.63 14.92 -33.16
CA LYS A 468 4.89 15.31 -34.56
C LYS A 468 4.74 14.12 -35.48
N PHE A 469 4.14 14.33 -36.66
CA PHE A 469 4.20 13.38 -37.74
C PHE A 469 4.46 14.09 -39.08
N TRP A 470 5.02 13.34 -40.01
CA TRP A 470 5.35 13.82 -41.35
C TRP A 470 4.37 13.21 -42.36
N LYS A 471 3.59 14.04 -43.07
CA LYS A 471 2.76 13.66 -44.22
C LYS A 471 3.62 13.70 -45.48
N GLN A 472 3.75 12.59 -46.17
CA GLN A 472 4.39 12.49 -47.48
C GLN A 472 3.46 12.89 -48.62
#